data_36c0e6f4550787eb677013ec98ed6de7
#
_entry.id   36c0e6f4550787eb677013ec98ed6de7
#
_cell.length_a   1.000
_cell.length_b   1.000
_cell.length_c   1.000
_cell.angle_alpha   90.00
_cell.angle_beta   90.00
_cell.angle_gamma   90.00
#
_symmetry.space_group_name_H-M   'P 1'
#
loop_
_entity.id
_entity.type
_entity.pdbx_description
1 polymer ?
#
loop_
_entity_poly.entity_id
_entity_poly.type
_entity_poly.pdbx_seq_one_letter_code
_entity_poly.pdbx_strand_id
1 'polypeptide(L)'
;MPDQPSQPCGSRDDLRIEQSRCLPNRYSESSCRRCVAICPRQAISVDEHLRVDPDRCTGCLLCTTVCPSGALEINQPFDTCLAALRKIEKPTLGCCRTNASANATLACLGGLSDEHLLSLVHSLTGTLQLNLSSCLECPNSTMLDRLTERLRRLADQGTGQGKCRISTVEDEVALRVEQEQLNRRSFFSSFRSVLFQSAAVVVNATQQSADHRSEYAEKRVPERRQLLNRTLRALPTEPGQWITTHYSHQLTFSKNCSACQGCVASCPTGALRTKDRKQQPEFLQENCTACGLCV
;
A
#
# COMPACT_ATOMS: atom_id res chain seq x y z
N MET A 1 -14.17 16.47 30.65
CA MET A 1 -14.12 16.23 29.19
C MET A 1 -14.47 14.76 29.01
N PRO A 2 -15.53 14.39 28.29
CA PRO A 2 -15.86 12.99 28.09
C PRO A 2 -14.83 12.37 27.15
N ASP A 3 -14.24 11.25 27.59
CA ASP A 3 -13.41 10.37 26.77
C ASP A 3 -14.12 10.03 25.47
N GLN A 4 -13.59 10.51 24.35
CA GLN A 4 -13.96 9.93 23.05
C GLN A 4 -13.44 8.50 23.06
N PRO A 5 -14.29 7.49 22.74
CA PRO A 5 -13.82 6.13 22.63
C PRO A 5 -12.73 6.10 21.54
N SER A 6 -11.52 5.75 21.96
CA SER A 6 -10.41 5.50 21.06
C SER A 6 -10.89 4.48 20.01
N GLN A 7 -10.85 4.84 18.72
CA GLN A 7 -11.16 3.89 17.65
C GLN A 7 -10.38 2.60 17.88
N PRO A 8 -11.02 1.44 17.80
CA PRO A 8 -10.34 0.17 18.01
C PRO A 8 -9.20 0.03 17.01
N CYS A 9 -8.01 -0.01 17.53
CA CYS A 9 -6.78 -0.14 16.77
C CYS A 9 -6.71 -1.53 16.13
N GLY A 10 -6.60 -1.58 14.81
CA GLY A 10 -6.55 -2.81 14.04
C GLY A 10 -7.93 -3.41 13.77
N SER A 11 -8.71 -2.72 13.00
CA SER A 11 -10.05 -3.12 12.59
C SER A 11 -10.18 -3.21 11.06
N ARG A 12 -11.32 -3.68 10.59
CA ARG A 12 -11.68 -3.67 9.16
C ARG A 12 -11.70 -2.25 8.59
N ASP A 13 -11.97 -1.23 9.41
CA ASP A 13 -12.09 0.17 8.97
C ASP A 13 -10.74 0.78 8.56
N ASP A 14 -9.63 0.18 8.96
CA ASP A 14 -8.30 0.53 8.48
C ASP A 14 -8.04 0.10 7.02
N LEU A 15 -8.97 -0.68 6.45
CA LEU A 15 -8.91 -1.23 5.11
C LEU A 15 -9.93 -0.54 4.19
N ARG A 16 -9.46 0.13 3.15
CA ARG A 16 -10.30 0.62 2.05
C ARG A 16 -10.56 -0.52 1.08
N ILE A 17 -11.84 -0.76 0.78
CA ILE A 17 -12.30 -1.80 -0.13
C ILE A 17 -12.99 -1.15 -1.32
N GLU A 18 -12.51 -1.46 -2.51
CA GLU A 18 -13.08 -0.99 -3.77
C GLU A 18 -13.42 -2.18 -4.67
N GLN A 19 -14.70 -2.57 -4.62
CA GLN A 19 -15.22 -3.77 -5.30
C GLN A 19 -14.97 -3.75 -6.81
N SER A 20 -15.18 -2.59 -7.43
CA SER A 20 -15.02 -2.37 -8.87
C SER A 20 -13.61 -2.66 -9.39
N ARG A 21 -12.60 -2.67 -8.50
CA ARG A 21 -11.19 -2.93 -8.83
C ARG A 21 -10.78 -4.38 -8.64
N CYS A 22 -11.60 -5.19 -7.97
CA CYS A 22 -11.28 -6.60 -7.75
C CYS A 22 -11.26 -7.37 -9.08
N LEU A 23 -10.17 -8.09 -9.35
CA LEU A 23 -10.00 -8.76 -10.64
C LEU A 23 -11.08 -9.80 -10.94
N PRO A 24 -11.46 -10.71 -10.01
CA PRO A 24 -12.59 -11.61 -10.23
C PRO A 24 -13.93 -10.89 -10.42
N ASN A 25 -14.15 -9.74 -9.78
CA ASN A 25 -15.36 -8.98 -9.99
C ASN A 25 -15.40 -8.32 -11.38
N ARG A 26 -14.22 -7.99 -11.94
CA ARG A 26 -14.12 -7.36 -13.28
C ARG A 26 -14.08 -8.37 -14.43
N TYR A 27 -13.50 -9.52 -14.19
CA TYR A 27 -13.21 -10.53 -15.19
C TYR A 27 -13.54 -11.90 -14.61
N SER A 28 -14.60 -12.53 -15.10
CA SER A 28 -15.09 -13.83 -14.63
C SER A 28 -14.05 -14.96 -14.75
N GLU A 29 -13.15 -14.86 -15.71
CA GLU A 29 -12.04 -15.78 -15.92
C GLU A 29 -10.89 -15.62 -14.92
N SER A 30 -10.90 -14.55 -14.10
CA SER A 30 -9.81 -14.30 -13.16
C SER A 30 -9.89 -15.18 -11.93
N SER A 31 -8.86 -15.99 -11.72
CA SER A 31 -8.68 -16.84 -10.53
C SER A 31 -7.92 -16.15 -9.38
N CYS A 32 -7.78 -14.82 -9.39
CA CYS A 32 -7.03 -14.09 -8.38
C CYS A 32 -7.62 -14.25 -6.98
N ARG A 33 -6.86 -14.90 -6.07
CA ARG A 33 -7.22 -15.09 -4.65
C ARG A 33 -6.05 -14.72 -3.72
N ARG A 34 -5.16 -13.80 -4.16
CA ARG A 34 -3.95 -13.43 -3.39
C ARG A 34 -4.27 -12.92 -1.99
N CYS A 35 -5.34 -12.10 -1.85
CA CYS A 35 -5.77 -11.59 -0.55
C CYS A 35 -6.36 -12.66 0.36
N VAL A 36 -7.05 -13.66 -0.19
CA VAL A 36 -7.57 -14.81 0.55
C VAL A 36 -6.41 -15.65 1.09
N ALA A 37 -5.43 -15.96 0.22
CA ALA A 37 -4.28 -16.80 0.57
C ALA A 37 -3.37 -16.18 1.65
N ILE A 38 -3.27 -14.85 1.72
CA ILE A 38 -2.41 -14.19 2.71
C ILE A 38 -3.12 -13.88 4.02
N CYS A 39 -4.46 -13.97 4.08
CA CYS A 39 -5.22 -13.59 5.26
C CYS A 39 -5.08 -14.63 6.39
N PRO A 40 -4.40 -14.31 7.50
CA PRO A 40 -4.17 -15.28 8.58
C PRO A 40 -5.47 -15.62 9.34
N ARG A 41 -6.46 -14.73 9.27
CA ARG A 41 -7.77 -14.89 9.93
C ARG A 41 -8.84 -15.49 9.02
N GLN A 42 -8.48 -15.77 7.74
CA GLN A 42 -9.44 -16.23 6.72
C GLN A 42 -10.70 -15.34 6.66
N ALA A 43 -10.52 -14.02 6.85
CA ALA A 43 -11.59 -13.04 6.88
C ALA A 43 -12.02 -12.59 5.47
N ILE A 44 -11.36 -13.05 4.41
CA ILE A 44 -11.59 -12.58 3.05
C ILE A 44 -12.13 -13.72 2.20
N SER A 45 -13.22 -13.47 1.51
CA SER A 45 -13.77 -14.33 0.45
C SER A 45 -13.91 -13.56 -0.87
N VAL A 46 -13.81 -14.30 -1.98
CA VAL A 46 -13.97 -13.79 -3.34
C VAL A 46 -14.74 -14.85 -4.13
N ASP A 47 -16.04 -14.89 -3.93
CA ASP A 47 -16.91 -15.81 -4.64
C ASP A 47 -17.69 -15.04 -5.73
N GLU A 48 -18.84 -14.48 -5.43
CA GLU A 48 -19.55 -13.55 -6.32
C GLU A 48 -18.93 -12.15 -6.25
N HIS A 49 -18.52 -11.72 -5.04
CA HIS A 49 -17.93 -10.42 -4.76
C HIS A 49 -16.82 -10.53 -3.72
N LEU A 50 -15.87 -9.58 -3.75
CA LEU A 50 -14.88 -9.43 -2.70
C LEU A 50 -15.57 -9.04 -1.39
N ARG A 51 -15.48 -9.86 -0.35
CA ARG A 51 -16.04 -9.59 0.98
C ARG A 51 -14.94 -9.70 2.03
N VAL A 52 -15.05 -8.85 3.04
CA VAL A 52 -14.19 -8.89 4.23
C VAL A 52 -15.10 -8.96 5.45
N ASP A 53 -15.03 -10.08 6.16
CA ASP A 53 -15.77 -10.32 7.39
C ASP A 53 -15.24 -9.39 8.50
N PRO A 54 -16.05 -8.45 9.01
CA PRO A 54 -15.61 -7.49 10.03
C PRO A 54 -15.28 -8.14 11.37
N ASP A 55 -15.95 -9.24 11.72
CA ASP A 55 -15.76 -9.93 13.01
C ASP A 55 -14.45 -10.73 13.05
N ARG A 56 -13.99 -11.17 11.88
CA ARG A 56 -12.73 -11.93 11.72
C ARG A 56 -11.56 -11.04 11.35
N CYS A 57 -11.80 -9.87 10.75
CA CYS A 57 -10.75 -8.97 10.29
C CYS A 57 -10.16 -8.18 11.46
N THR A 58 -8.88 -8.37 11.72
CA THR A 58 -8.13 -7.69 12.78
C THR A 58 -7.31 -6.49 12.27
N GLY A 59 -7.53 -6.03 11.03
CA GLY A 59 -6.83 -4.87 10.47
C GLY A 59 -5.32 -5.06 10.33
N CYS A 60 -4.82 -6.28 10.14
CA CYS A 60 -3.38 -6.54 9.96
C CYS A 60 -2.80 -6.00 8.64
N LEU A 61 -3.64 -5.61 7.70
CA LEU A 61 -3.34 -4.98 6.40
C LEU A 61 -2.44 -5.81 5.44
N LEU A 62 -2.17 -7.08 5.73
CA LEU A 62 -1.37 -7.94 4.85
C LEU A 62 -1.98 -8.05 3.45
N CYS A 63 -3.30 -8.07 3.33
CA CYS A 63 -4.01 -8.18 2.07
C CYS A 63 -3.77 -6.99 1.12
N THR A 64 -3.50 -5.79 1.65
CA THR A 64 -3.19 -4.59 0.85
C THR A 64 -1.85 -4.72 0.12
N THR A 65 -0.91 -5.48 0.69
CA THR A 65 0.44 -5.64 0.14
C THR A 65 0.48 -6.53 -1.10
N VAL A 66 -0.53 -7.39 -1.28
CA VAL A 66 -0.58 -8.37 -2.38
C VAL A 66 -1.67 -8.10 -3.40
N CYS A 67 -2.59 -7.15 -3.14
CA CYS A 67 -3.67 -6.84 -4.07
C CYS A 67 -3.14 -6.15 -5.33
N PRO A 68 -3.14 -6.80 -6.52
CA PRO A 68 -2.47 -6.24 -7.68
C PRO A 68 -3.25 -5.08 -8.34
N SER A 69 -4.55 -5.00 -8.11
CA SER A 69 -5.42 -3.96 -8.68
C SER A 69 -5.71 -2.82 -7.72
N GLY A 70 -5.30 -2.94 -6.43
CA GLY A 70 -5.64 -1.99 -5.38
C GLY A 70 -7.13 -1.99 -5.01
N ALA A 71 -7.81 -3.14 -5.16
CA ALA A 71 -9.15 -3.33 -4.60
C ALA A 71 -9.15 -3.32 -3.07
N LEU A 72 -7.99 -3.61 -2.47
CA LEU A 72 -7.71 -3.54 -1.04
C LEU A 72 -6.50 -2.63 -0.84
N GLU A 73 -6.71 -1.50 -0.19
CA GLU A 73 -5.67 -0.50 0.10
C GLU A 73 -5.76 -0.06 1.56
N ILE A 74 -4.68 0.51 2.09
CA ILE A 74 -4.66 1.10 3.44
C ILE A 74 -5.59 2.31 3.43
N ASN A 75 -6.46 2.42 4.43
CA ASN A 75 -7.39 3.57 4.54
C ASN A 75 -6.74 4.82 5.17
N GLN A 76 -5.42 4.95 5.06
CA GLN A 76 -4.65 6.06 5.61
C GLN A 76 -3.65 6.54 4.56
N PRO A 77 -3.53 7.86 4.32
CA PRO A 77 -2.58 8.40 3.37
C PRO A 77 -1.13 8.16 3.81
N PHE A 78 -0.40 7.29 3.11
CA PHE A 78 1.01 6.99 3.42
C PHE A 78 1.92 8.20 3.21
N ASP A 79 1.58 9.08 2.29
CA ASP A 79 2.34 10.31 2.03
C ASP A 79 2.43 11.22 3.27
N THR A 80 1.37 11.30 4.08
CA THR A 80 1.37 12.06 5.34
C THR A 80 2.35 11.45 6.34
N CYS A 81 2.35 10.12 6.46
CA CYS A 81 3.30 9.39 7.30
C CYS A 81 4.74 9.65 6.84
N LEU A 82 5.03 9.50 5.56
CA LEU A 82 6.35 9.76 4.98
C LEU A 82 6.81 11.21 5.19
N ALA A 83 5.91 12.19 5.04
CA ALA A 83 6.22 13.60 5.26
C ALA A 83 6.56 13.91 6.73
N ALA A 84 5.93 13.25 7.69
CA ALA A 84 6.26 13.37 9.10
C ALA A 84 7.65 12.80 9.40
N LEU A 85 7.96 11.60 8.90
CA LEU A 85 9.24 10.94 9.12
C LEU A 85 10.43 11.70 8.53
N ARG A 86 10.26 12.38 7.39
CA ARG A 86 11.32 13.18 6.74
C ARG A 86 11.86 14.33 7.59
N LYS A 87 11.12 14.79 8.58
CA LYS A 87 11.50 15.91 9.45
C LYS A 87 12.38 15.49 10.62
N ILE A 88 12.56 14.20 10.83
CA ILE A 88 13.20 13.61 12.00
C ILE A 88 14.51 12.95 11.55
N GLU A 89 15.59 13.19 12.30
CA GLU A 89 16.92 12.63 11.96
C GLU A 89 16.97 11.10 12.14
N LYS A 90 16.33 10.59 13.21
CA LYS A 90 16.22 9.16 13.51
C LYS A 90 14.75 8.79 13.70
N PRO A 91 13.99 8.73 12.60
CA PRO A 91 12.55 8.53 12.68
C PRO A 91 12.18 7.13 13.17
N THR A 92 11.10 7.07 13.95
CA THR A 92 10.45 5.84 14.37
C THR A 92 9.06 5.75 13.75
N LEU A 93 8.81 4.67 13.01
CA LEU A 93 7.51 4.31 12.46
C LEU A 93 6.89 3.22 13.33
N GLY A 94 5.73 3.48 13.87
CA GLY A 94 4.98 2.55 14.70
C GLY A 94 3.63 2.19 14.11
N CYS A 95 2.83 1.54 14.93
CA CYS A 95 1.42 1.32 14.66
C CYS A 95 0.56 2.03 15.71
N CYS A 96 -0.75 1.94 15.58
CA CYS A 96 -1.67 2.52 16.53
C CYS A 96 -1.44 2.07 17.99
N ARG A 97 -0.88 0.86 18.24
CA ARG A 97 -0.55 0.36 19.58
C ARG A 97 0.74 0.97 20.15
N THR A 98 1.61 1.47 19.31
CA THR A 98 2.90 2.06 19.69
C THR A 98 2.94 3.57 19.39
N ASN A 99 1.79 4.22 19.33
CA ASN A 99 1.65 5.64 18.94
C ASN A 99 2.46 6.57 19.86
N ALA A 100 2.49 6.30 21.16
CA ALA A 100 3.22 7.13 22.12
C ALA A 100 4.75 7.12 21.92
N SER A 101 5.27 6.05 21.27
CA SER A 101 6.70 5.80 21.05
C SER A 101 7.06 5.84 19.56
N ALA A 102 6.34 6.63 18.74
CA ALA A 102 6.57 6.75 17.31
C ALA A 102 6.39 8.19 16.80
N ASN A 103 7.16 8.56 15.77
CA ASN A 103 7.05 9.86 15.10
C ASN A 103 5.95 9.88 14.03
N ALA A 104 5.63 8.70 13.50
CA ALA A 104 4.48 8.49 12.61
C ALA A 104 3.94 7.08 12.82
N THR A 105 2.65 6.89 12.52
CA THR A 105 1.97 5.61 12.71
C THR A 105 1.15 5.21 11.49
N LEU A 106 1.10 3.90 11.28
CA LEU A 106 0.10 3.23 10.44
C LEU A 106 -0.86 2.47 11.33
N ALA A 107 -2.00 2.07 10.82
CA ALA A 107 -2.91 1.20 11.58
C ALA A 107 -2.22 -0.13 11.96
N CYS A 108 -1.48 -0.74 11.04
CA CYS A 108 -0.60 -1.88 11.29
C CYS A 108 0.59 -1.88 10.34
N LEU A 109 1.79 -2.20 10.85
CA LEU A 109 3.02 -2.31 10.03
C LEU A 109 2.98 -3.49 9.05
N GLY A 110 2.05 -4.44 9.21
CA GLY A 110 1.79 -5.51 8.23
C GLY A 110 1.38 -5.00 6.85
N GLY A 111 0.88 -3.76 6.76
CA GLY A 111 0.57 -3.07 5.49
C GLY A 111 1.78 -2.57 4.69
N LEU A 112 2.99 -2.64 5.23
CA LEU A 112 4.21 -2.22 4.54
C LEU A 112 4.55 -3.22 3.42
N SER A 113 4.26 -2.86 2.17
CA SER A 113 4.67 -3.60 0.97
C SER A 113 6.10 -3.28 0.58
N ASP A 114 6.66 -4.02 -0.37
CA ASP A 114 7.99 -3.74 -0.93
C ASP A 114 8.08 -2.31 -1.50
N GLU A 115 7.00 -1.83 -2.15
CA GLU A 115 6.94 -0.46 -2.67
C GLU A 115 7.01 0.59 -1.57
N HIS A 116 6.34 0.34 -0.42
CA HIS A 116 6.44 1.23 0.75
C HIS A 116 7.85 1.23 1.34
N LEU A 117 8.44 0.04 1.53
CA LEU A 117 9.79 -0.10 2.10
C LEU A 117 10.85 0.55 1.22
N LEU A 118 10.82 0.34 -0.09
CA LEU A 118 11.71 1.00 -1.05
C LEU A 118 11.54 2.52 -1.02
N SER A 119 10.30 3.00 -0.96
CA SER A 119 10.02 4.44 -0.88
C SER A 119 10.57 5.06 0.41
N LEU A 120 10.48 4.36 1.54
CA LEU A 120 11.09 4.79 2.81
C LEU A 120 12.63 4.85 2.69
N VAL A 121 13.26 3.78 2.19
CA VAL A 121 14.71 3.69 2.05
C VAL A 121 15.28 4.80 1.16
N HIS A 122 14.57 5.19 0.12
CA HIS A 122 15.04 6.21 -0.82
C HIS A 122 14.57 7.64 -0.50
N SER A 123 13.56 7.80 0.34
CA SER A 123 13.00 9.11 0.70
C SER A 123 13.51 9.65 2.03
N LEU A 124 14.05 8.78 2.87
CA LEU A 124 14.64 9.14 4.17
C LEU A 124 16.16 9.03 4.13
N THR A 125 16.81 9.53 5.17
CA THR A 125 18.26 9.43 5.38
C THR A 125 18.56 8.80 6.75
N GLY A 126 19.73 8.21 6.92
CA GLY A 126 20.14 7.64 8.20
C GLY A 126 19.48 6.30 8.53
N THR A 127 18.82 6.19 9.67
CA THR A 127 18.18 4.95 10.12
C THR A 127 16.75 5.18 10.52
N LEU A 128 15.81 4.48 9.85
CA LEU A 128 14.41 4.37 10.24
C LEU A 128 14.25 3.19 11.19
N GLN A 129 13.65 3.43 12.36
CA GLN A 129 13.29 2.38 13.31
C GLN A 129 11.83 1.97 13.10
N LEU A 130 11.56 0.66 12.95
CA LEU A 130 10.22 0.09 13.00
C LEU A 130 9.95 -0.39 14.42
N ASN A 131 8.97 0.23 15.10
CA ASN A 131 8.60 -0.15 16.45
C ASN A 131 7.69 -1.39 16.46
N LEU A 132 8.26 -2.53 16.83
CA LEU A 132 7.59 -3.83 16.93
C LEU A 132 7.34 -4.25 18.39
N SER A 133 7.59 -3.39 19.38
CA SER A 133 7.57 -3.73 20.81
C SER A 133 6.24 -4.33 21.28
N SER A 134 5.12 -3.92 20.71
CA SER A 134 3.79 -4.46 21.03
C SER A 134 3.32 -5.58 20.09
N CYS A 135 4.15 -6.06 19.16
CA CYS A 135 3.69 -6.97 18.13
C CYS A 135 3.53 -8.41 18.60
N LEU A 136 4.36 -8.90 19.51
CA LEU A 136 4.31 -10.29 20.00
C LEU A 136 3.00 -10.59 20.74
N GLU A 137 2.48 -9.64 21.51
CA GLU A 137 1.22 -9.76 22.24
C GLU A 137 0.00 -9.27 21.46
N CYS A 138 0.21 -8.91 20.17
CA CYS A 138 -0.84 -8.36 19.33
C CYS A 138 -1.66 -9.47 18.65
N PRO A 139 -3.00 -9.31 18.49
CA PRO A 139 -3.80 -10.20 17.63
C PRO A 139 -3.29 -10.34 16.19
N ASN A 140 -2.48 -9.37 15.74
CA ASN A 140 -1.85 -9.34 14.43
C ASN A 140 -0.40 -9.88 14.41
N SER A 141 0.07 -10.55 15.47
CA SER A 141 1.46 -11.06 15.58
C SER A 141 1.91 -11.88 14.36
N THR A 142 1.00 -12.60 13.72
CA THR A 142 1.26 -13.39 12.49
C THR A 142 1.75 -12.53 11.31
N MET A 143 1.60 -11.18 11.36
CA MET A 143 2.16 -10.31 10.32
C MET A 143 3.69 -10.18 10.43
N LEU A 144 4.28 -10.47 11.61
CA LEU A 144 5.72 -10.32 11.85
C LEU A 144 6.53 -11.17 10.87
N ASP A 145 6.17 -12.43 10.68
CA ASP A 145 6.87 -13.32 9.76
C ASP A 145 6.91 -12.76 8.34
N ARG A 146 5.77 -12.19 7.90
CA ARG A 146 5.66 -11.59 6.57
C ARG A 146 6.43 -10.29 6.43
N LEU A 147 6.43 -9.46 7.47
CA LEU A 147 7.21 -8.21 7.49
C LEU A 147 8.71 -8.53 7.53
N THR A 148 9.14 -9.43 8.41
CA THR A 148 10.54 -9.86 8.54
C THR A 148 11.07 -10.46 7.24
N GLU A 149 10.28 -11.31 6.57
CA GLU A 149 10.66 -11.89 5.27
C GLU A 149 10.83 -10.83 4.18
N ARG A 150 9.98 -9.79 4.16
CA ARG A 150 10.16 -8.65 3.23
C ARG A 150 11.42 -7.86 3.54
N LEU A 151 11.67 -7.57 4.82
CA LEU A 151 12.87 -6.84 5.25
C LEU A 151 14.14 -7.63 4.91
N ARG A 152 14.14 -8.96 5.17
CA ARG A 152 15.24 -9.85 4.81
C ARG A 152 15.48 -9.86 3.29
N ARG A 153 14.44 -10.04 2.49
CA ARG A 153 14.53 -10.01 1.02
C ARG A 153 15.07 -8.67 0.51
N LEU A 154 14.62 -7.57 1.10
CA LEU A 154 15.13 -6.24 0.75
C LEU A 154 16.62 -6.09 1.08
N ALA A 155 17.07 -6.65 2.21
CA ALA A 155 18.47 -6.65 2.61
C ALA A 155 19.32 -7.53 1.68
N ASP A 156 18.86 -8.74 1.35
CA ASP A 156 19.55 -9.72 0.49
C ASP A 156 19.69 -9.24 -0.96
N GLN A 157 18.62 -8.68 -1.51
CA GLN A 157 18.60 -8.15 -2.88
C GLN A 157 19.32 -6.79 -2.98
N GLY A 158 19.53 -6.12 -1.85
CA GLY A 158 20.00 -4.74 -1.79
C GLY A 158 18.90 -3.73 -2.04
N THR A 159 19.24 -2.45 -1.90
CA THR A 159 18.30 -1.33 -2.00
C THR A 159 18.68 -0.32 -3.10
N GLY A 160 19.61 -0.69 -4.01
CA GLY A 160 20.03 0.23 -5.06
C GLY A 160 20.61 1.55 -4.53
N GLN A 161 21.49 1.50 -3.55
CA GLN A 161 22.11 2.68 -2.92
C GLN A 161 21.12 3.57 -2.16
N GLY A 162 20.14 2.99 -1.51
CA GLY A 162 19.22 3.73 -0.63
C GLY A 162 19.95 4.47 0.48
N LYS A 163 19.47 5.66 0.82
CA LYS A 163 20.09 6.56 1.80
C LYS A 163 19.70 6.23 3.24
N CYS A 164 18.65 5.45 3.44
CA CYS A 164 18.11 5.07 4.73
C CYS A 164 18.23 3.57 4.96
N ARG A 165 18.69 3.18 6.15
CA ARG A 165 18.66 1.81 6.64
C ARG A 165 17.40 1.60 7.48
N ILE A 166 16.71 0.47 7.31
CA ILE A 166 15.60 0.09 8.17
C ILE A 166 16.12 -0.85 9.26
N SER A 167 15.79 -0.56 10.52
CA SER A 167 16.03 -1.42 11.69
C SER A 167 14.71 -1.70 12.41
N THR A 168 14.62 -2.82 13.09
CA THR A 168 13.48 -3.19 13.94
C THR A 168 13.84 -3.01 15.41
N VAL A 169 12.89 -2.59 16.23
CA VAL A 169 13.02 -2.46 17.68
C VAL A 169 11.88 -3.20 18.34
N GLU A 170 12.21 -4.20 19.16
CA GLU A 170 11.27 -5.07 19.87
C GLU A 170 11.12 -4.67 21.34
N ASP A 171 12.06 -3.90 21.88
CA ASP A 171 12.01 -3.38 23.25
C ASP A 171 11.75 -1.87 23.24
N GLU A 172 10.70 -1.43 23.91
CA GLU A 172 10.32 -0.02 24.00
C GLU A 172 11.40 0.83 24.71
N VAL A 173 12.12 0.27 25.65
CA VAL A 173 13.20 0.96 26.37
C VAL A 173 14.36 1.33 25.43
N ALA A 174 14.56 0.55 24.37
CA ALA A 174 15.59 0.81 23.35
C ALA A 174 15.17 1.92 22.36
N LEU A 175 13.93 2.36 22.38
CA LEU A 175 13.45 3.38 21.46
C LEU A 175 13.93 4.77 21.87
N ARG A 176 14.60 5.42 20.95
CA ARG A 176 14.91 6.84 21.03
C ARG A 176 13.98 7.60 20.12
N VAL A 177 12.87 8.08 20.68
CA VAL A 177 11.93 8.95 19.96
C VAL A 177 12.40 10.39 20.13
N GLU A 178 12.80 11.01 19.01
CA GLU A 178 13.01 12.45 18.99
C GLU A 178 11.64 13.14 18.90
N GLN A 179 11.23 13.76 20.01
CA GLN A 179 10.01 14.56 20.03
C GLN A 179 10.25 15.84 19.22
N GLU A 180 9.64 15.93 18.06
CA GLU A 180 9.48 17.21 17.39
C GLU A 180 8.63 18.11 18.32
N GLN A 181 9.15 19.28 18.71
CA GLN A 181 8.35 20.28 19.40
C GLN A 181 7.25 20.71 18.42
N LEU A 182 6.11 20.05 18.52
CA LEU A 182 4.91 20.38 17.75
C LEU A 182 4.52 21.82 18.08
N ASN A 183 4.87 22.75 17.20
CA ASN A 183 4.35 24.10 17.27
C ASN A 183 2.83 23.99 17.34
N ARG A 184 2.20 24.60 18.36
CA ARG A 184 0.75 24.59 18.58
C ARG A 184 -0.08 24.85 17.31
N ARG A 185 0.49 25.53 16.32
CA ARG A 185 -0.13 25.80 15.00
C ARG A 185 -0.24 24.55 14.09
N SER A 186 0.65 23.56 14.17
CA SER A 186 0.57 22.36 13.34
C SER A 186 -0.47 21.37 13.89
N PHE A 187 -0.73 21.39 15.20
CA PHE A 187 -1.79 20.58 15.81
C PHE A 187 -3.18 20.95 15.28
N PHE A 188 -3.45 22.26 15.12
CA PHE A 188 -4.73 22.74 14.57
C PHE A 188 -4.91 22.45 13.07
N SER A 189 -3.83 22.39 12.28
CA SER A 189 -3.93 22.06 10.85
C SER A 189 -4.26 20.58 10.62
N SER A 190 -3.72 19.68 11.46
CA SER A 190 -4.03 18.26 11.42
C SER A 190 -5.48 17.97 11.83
N PHE A 191 -6.00 18.71 12.81
CA PHE A 191 -7.40 18.59 13.23
C PHE A 191 -8.39 19.05 12.16
N ARG A 192 -8.02 20.07 11.37
CA ARG A 192 -8.85 20.57 10.27
C ARG A 192 -8.95 19.55 9.12
N SER A 193 -7.88 18.84 8.80
CA SER A 193 -7.89 17.82 7.73
C SER A 193 -8.76 16.61 8.07
N VAL A 194 -8.80 16.20 9.33
CA VAL A 194 -9.65 15.09 9.81
C VAL A 194 -11.14 15.45 9.73
N LEU A 195 -11.52 16.69 10.09
CA LEU A 195 -12.92 17.14 9.99
C LEU A 195 -13.42 17.26 8.55
N PHE A 196 -12.55 17.69 7.61
CA PHE A 196 -12.93 17.76 6.19
C PHE A 196 -13.04 16.39 5.53
N GLN A 197 -12.25 15.39 5.95
CA GLN A 197 -12.36 14.02 5.43
C GLN A 197 -13.65 13.33 5.90
N SER A 198 -14.09 13.60 7.13
CA SER A 198 -15.35 13.04 7.65
C SER A 198 -16.59 13.54 6.90
N ALA A 199 -16.59 14.81 6.45
CA ALA A 199 -17.69 15.37 5.67
C ALA A 199 -17.74 14.82 4.22
N ALA A 200 -16.57 14.53 3.61
CA ALA A 200 -16.50 13.97 2.26
C ALA A 200 -16.97 12.51 2.19
N VAL A 201 -16.74 11.72 3.26
CA VAL A 201 -17.16 10.31 3.33
C VAL A 201 -18.68 10.16 3.40
N VAL A 202 -19.38 11.07 4.07
CA VAL A 202 -20.86 11.02 4.19
C VAL A 202 -21.56 11.37 2.87
N VAL A 203 -20.96 12.25 2.03
CA VAL A 203 -21.55 12.62 0.74
C VAL A 203 -21.38 11.52 -0.31
N ASN A 204 -20.29 10.74 -0.25
CA ASN A 204 -20.09 9.64 -1.22
C ASN A 204 -20.93 8.38 -0.95
N ALA A 205 -21.41 8.18 0.27
CA ALA A 205 -22.24 7.01 0.59
C ALA A 205 -23.65 7.06 -0.04
N THR A 206 -24.13 8.25 -0.45
CA THR A 206 -25.49 8.44 -0.98
C THR A 206 -25.56 8.44 -2.52
N GLN A 207 -24.44 8.42 -3.23
CA GLN A 207 -24.40 8.45 -4.70
C GLN A 207 -24.01 7.10 -5.36
N GLN A 208 -23.94 6.00 -4.60
CA GLN A 208 -23.45 4.70 -5.10
C GLN A 208 -24.45 3.88 -5.94
N SER A 209 -25.57 4.42 -6.40
CA SER A 209 -26.58 3.61 -7.12
C SER A 209 -26.76 3.90 -8.60
N ALA A 210 -25.93 4.72 -9.26
CA ALA A 210 -26.26 5.17 -10.62
C ALA A 210 -25.29 4.83 -11.75
N ASP A 211 -24.04 4.41 -11.55
CA ASP A 211 -23.17 4.15 -12.71
C ASP A 211 -22.06 3.09 -12.52
N HIS A 212 -22.47 1.85 -12.20
CA HIS A 212 -21.54 0.72 -12.04
C HIS A 212 -20.74 0.39 -13.32
N ARG A 213 -21.17 0.76 -14.50
CA ARG A 213 -20.48 0.44 -15.76
C ARG A 213 -19.28 1.35 -16.03
N SER A 214 -19.33 2.62 -15.64
CA SER A 214 -18.24 3.57 -15.85
C SER A 214 -17.07 3.30 -14.89
N GLU A 215 -17.32 2.93 -13.63
CA GLU A 215 -16.30 2.63 -12.63
C GLU A 215 -15.43 1.43 -13.01
N TYR A 216 -16.01 0.39 -13.62
CA TYR A 216 -15.27 -0.79 -14.11
C TYR A 216 -14.31 -0.50 -15.27
N ALA A 217 -14.54 0.56 -16.02
CA ALA A 217 -13.67 0.97 -17.13
C ALA A 217 -12.45 1.76 -16.68
N GLU A 218 -12.46 2.34 -15.47
CA GLU A 218 -11.37 3.16 -14.98
C GLU A 218 -10.11 2.33 -14.74
N LYS A 219 -9.00 2.77 -15.35
CA LYS A 219 -7.68 2.19 -15.17
C LYS A 219 -6.90 3.00 -14.13
N ARG A 220 -6.60 2.37 -13.00
CA ARG A 220 -5.95 3.06 -11.90
C ARG A 220 -4.79 2.25 -11.32
N VAL A 221 -3.65 2.89 -11.22
CA VAL A 221 -2.47 2.31 -10.54
C VAL A 221 -2.72 2.29 -9.03
N PRO A 222 -2.45 1.19 -8.31
CA PRO A 222 -2.54 1.13 -6.85
C PRO A 222 -1.68 2.19 -6.16
N GLU A 223 -2.15 2.73 -5.02
CA GLU A 223 -1.48 3.84 -4.33
C GLU A 223 -0.03 3.52 -3.94
N ARG A 224 0.23 2.30 -3.45
CA ARG A 224 1.60 1.87 -3.14
C ARG A 224 2.52 1.92 -4.37
N ARG A 225 2.02 1.54 -5.56
CA ARG A 225 2.79 1.62 -6.81
C ARG A 225 2.95 3.06 -7.28
N GLN A 226 1.93 3.91 -7.11
CA GLN A 226 2.06 5.35 -7.38
C GLN A 226 3.11 5.99 -6.49
N LEU A 227 3.17 5.61 -5.20
CA LEU A 227 4.20 6.07 -4.27
C LEU A 227 5.60 5.70 -4.77
N LEU A 228 5.82 4.44 -5.15
CA LEU A 228 7.11 3.99 -5.71
C LEU A 228 7.45 4.76 -6.99
N ASN A 229 6.49 4.95 -7.89
CA ASN A 229 6.71 5.70 -9.13
C ASN A 229 7.13 7.15 -8.86
N ARG A 230 6.51 7.82 -7.87
CA ARG A 230 6.93 9.17 -7.45
C ARG A 230 8.35 9.17 -6.88
N THR A 231 8.69 8.16 -6.08
CA THR A 231 10.04 7.99 -5.52
C THR A 231 11.06 7.80 -6.65
N LEU A 232 10.79 6.92 -7.60
CA LEU A 232 11.67 6.65 -8.74
C LEU A 232 11.94 7.91 -9.59
N ARG A 233 10.93 8.72 -9.84
CA ARG A 233 11.09 9.99 -10.58
C ARG A 233 11.97 11.01 -9.88
N ALA A 234 12.09 10.93 -8.56
CA ALA A 234 12.93 11.82 -7.76
C ALA A 234 14.37 11.30 -7.59
N LEU A 235 14.66 10.07 -8.04
CA LEU A 235 15.98 9.45 -7.90
C LEU A 235 16.89 9.75 -9.09
N PRO A 236 18.21 9.75 -8.88
CA PRO A 236 19.20 9.67 -9.98
C PRO A 236 18.99 8.41 -10.82
N THR A 237 19.54 8.42 -12.04
CA THR A 237 19.32 7.35 -13.03
C THR A 237 19.73 5.96 -12.53
N GLU A 238 20.91 5.82 -11.95
CA GLU A 238 21.45 4.51 -11.53
C GLU A 238 20.59 3.81 -10.46
N PRO A 239 20.27 4.44 -9.28
CA PRO A 239 19.37 3.83 -8.30
C PRO A 239 17.99 3.53 -8.87
N GLY A 240 17.46 4.42 -9.71
CA GLY A 240 16.16 4.24 -10.35
C GLY A 240 16.13 3.04 -11.28
N GLN A 241 17.16 2.85 -12.11
CA GLN A 241 17.30 1.70 -12.99
C GLN A 241 17.43 0.39 -12.20
N TRP A 242 18.22 0.40 -11.14
CA TRP A 242 18.38 -0.77 -10.29
C TRP A 242 17.03 -1.23 -9.70
N ILE A 243 16.23 -0.31 -9.12
CA ILE A 243 14.91 -0.63 -8.58
C ILE A 243 13.99 -1.13 -9.71
N THR A 244 14.00 -0.49 -10.87
CA THR A 244 13.19 -0.89 -12.01
C THR A 244 13.55 -2.31 -12.45
N THR A 245 14.83 -2.67 -12.47
CA THR A 245 15.27 -4.02 -12.85
C THR A 245 14.83 -5.09 -11.86
N HIS A 246 14.91 -4.81 -10.53
CA HIS A 246 14.67 -5.83 -9.50
C HIS A 246 13.22 -5.88 -8.99
N TYR A 247 12.48 -4.76 -9.08
CA TYR A 247 11.13 -4.62 -8.51
C TYR A 247 10.05 -4.26 -9.53
N SER A 248 10.37 -4.27 -10.82
CA SER A 248 9.39 -4.11 -11.89
C SER A 248 9.26 -5.37 -12.74
N HIS A 249 8.15 -5.48 -13.42
CA HIS A 249 7.84 -6.64 -14.25
C HIS A 249 8.13 -6.32 -15.73
N GLN A 250 8.56 -7.32 -16.48
CA GLN A 250 8.77 -7.21 -17.92
C GLN A 250 7.66 -7.95 -18.66
N LEU A 251 7.31 -7.47 -19.81
CA LEU A 251 6.34 -8.09 -20.70
C LEU A 251 6.91 -8.08 -22.13
N THR A 252 6.89 -9.24 -22.76
CA THR A 252 7.27 -9.39 -24.16
C THR A 252 6.06 -9.85 -24.96
N PHE A 253 5.87 -9.26 -26.14
CA PHE A 253 4.79 -9.67 -27.03
C PHE A 253 5.26 -10.81 -27.93
N SER A 254 4.38 -11.78 -28.16
CA SER A 254 4.61 -12.85 -29.14
C SER A 254 4.80 -12.26 -30.54
N LYS A 255 5.63 -12.93 -31.35
CA LYS A 255 5.78 -12.59 -32.81
C LYS A 255 4.45 -12.71 -33.57
N ASN A 256 3.51 -13.51 -33.03
CA ASN A 256 2.17 -13.72 -33.61
C ASN A 256 1.13 -12.74 -33.06
N CYS A 257 1.54 -11.67 -32.37
CA CYS A 257 0.62 -10.68 -31.86
C CYS A 257 -0.15 -10.00 -33.01
N SER A 258 -1.46 -10.19 -33.05
CA SER A 258 -2.37 -9.62 -34.05
C SER A 258 -2.78 -8.17 -33.75
N ALA A 259 -2.23 -7.55 -32.71
CA ALA A 259 -2.60 -6.22 -32.24
C ALA A 259 -4.11 -6.05 -31.94
N CYS A 260 -4.79 -7.12 -31.49
CA CYS A 260 -6.22 -7.11 -31.19
C CYS A 260 -6.62 -6.20 -30.00
N GLN A 261 -5.64 -5.69 -29.25
CA GLN A 261 -5.80 -4.79 -28.10
C GLN A 261 -6.56 -5.40 -26.90
N GLY A 262 -6.82 -6.71 -26.87
CA GLY A 262 -7.48 -7.39 -25.76
C GLY A 262 -6.74 -7.20 -24.42
N CYS A 263 -5.41 -7.35 -24.44
CA CYS A 263 -4.57 -7.13 -23.26
C CYS A 263 -4.57 -5.67 -22.77
N VAL A 264 -4.76 -4.69 -23.68
CA VAL A 264 -4.95 -3.29 -23.30
C VAL A 264 -6.30 -3.12 -22.60
N ALA A 265 -7.37 -3.69 -23.15
CA ALA A 265 -8.71 -3.60 -22.55
C ALA A 265 -8.74 -4.21 -21.14
N SER A 266 -8.12 -5.40 -20.94
CA SER A 266 -8.11 -6.10 -19.67
C SER A 266 -7.13 -5.52 -18.64
N CYS A 267 -6.15 -4.68 -19.02
CA CYS A 267 -5.17 -4.16 -18.07
C CYS A 267 -5.81 -3.19 -17.04
N PRO A 268 -5.88 -3.55 -15.74
CA PRO A 268 -6.58 -2.74 -14.74
C PRO A 268 -5.82 -1.47 -14.35
N THR A 269 -4.51 -1.45 -14.57
CA THR A 269 -3.63 -0.34 -14.16
C THR A 269 -3.25 0.59 -15.31
N GLY A 270 -3.64 0.26 -16.56
CA GLY A 270 -3.22 1.01 -17.73
C GLY A 270 -1.72 0.89 -18.05
N ALA A 271 -1.08 -0.20 -17.60
CA ALA A 271 0.29 -0.52 -17.99
C ALA A 271 0.43 -0.85 -19.49
N LEU A 272 -0.66 -1.28 -20.10
CA LEU A 272 -0.74 -1.48 -21.54
C LEU A 272 -1.61 -0.39 -22.16
N ARG A 273 -1.09 0.26 -23.19
CA ARG A 273 -1.75 1.38 -23.89
C ARG A 273 -1.72 1.17 -25.39
N THR A 274 -2.75 1.65 -26.06
CA THR A 274 -2.79 1.72 -27.52
C THR A 274 -2.17 3.03 -27.99
N LYS A 275 -1.12 2.96 -28.82
CA LYS A 275 -0.67 4.11 -29.63
C LYS A 275 -1.37 4.14 -30.99
N ASP A 276 -1.38 2.99 -31.64
CA ASP A 276 -2.07 2.75 -32.90
C ASP A 276 -2.74 1.37 -32.82
N ARG A 277 -4.01 1.29 -33.22
CA ARG A 277 -4.77 0.04 -33.20
C ARG A 277 -4.23 -1.05 -34.13
N LYS A 278 -3.37 -0.70 -35.04
CA LYS A 278 -2.70 -1.63 -35.99
C LYS A 278 -1.33 -2.11 -35.51
N GLN A 279 -0.87 -1.61 -34.36
CA GLN A 279 0.45 -1.95 -33.83
C GLN A 279 0.32 -2.65 -32.45
N GLN A 280 1.39 -3.32 -32.06
CA GLN A 280 1.51 -3.88 -30.72
C GLN A 280 1.33 -2.77 -29.67
N PRO A 281 0.69 -3.08 -28.53
CA PRO A 281 0.53 -2.14 -27.44
C PRO A 281 1.87 -1.63 -26.89
N GLU A 282 1.88 -0.40 -26.42
CA GLU A 282 2.98 0.12 -25.62
C GLU A 282 2.87 -0.40 -24.19
N PHE A 283 3.99 -0.84 -23.62
CA PHE A 283 4.06 -1.30 -22.24
C PHE A 283 4.75 -0.27 -21.34
N LEU A 284 4.02 0.21 -20.33
CA LEU A 284 4.49 1.10 -19.29
C LEU A 284 4.83 0.27 -18.04
N GLN A 285 6.10 -0.09 -17.94
CA GLN A 285 6.61 -0.98 -16.88
C GLN A 285 6.31 -0.46 -15.48
N GLU A 286 6.40 0.85 -15.26
CA GLU A 286 6.13 1.47 -13.98
C GLU A 286 4.70 1.26 -13.46
N ASN A 287 3.73 1.07 -14.36
CA ASN A 287 2.34 0.85 -13.98
C ASN A 287 1.97 -0.63 -13.80
N CYS A 288 2.85 -1.55 -14.19
CA CYS A 288 2.58 -2.98 -14.11
C CYS A 288 2.68 -3.48 -12.66
N THR A 289 1.69 -4.28 -12.25
CA THR A 289 1.59 -4.92 -10.92
C THR A 289 1.57 -6.44 -11.00
N ALA A 290 1.93 -7.02 -12.14
CA ALA A 290 1.93 -8.47 -12.39
C ALA A 290 0.60 -9.15 -12.02
N CYS A 291 -0.51 -8.57 -12.40
CA CYS A 291 -1.83 -9.14 -12.12
C CYS A 291 -2.12 -10.42 -12.91
N GLY A 292 -1.46 -10.64 -14.06
CA GLY A 292 -1.57 -11.82 -14.90
C GLY A 292 -2.71 -11.80 -15.93
N LEU A 293 -3.51 -10.73 -16.01
CA LEU A 293 -4.66 -10.69 -16.93
C LEU A 293 -4.32 -10.55 -18.43
N CYS A 294 -3.09 -10.21 -18.74
CA CYS A 294 -2.65 -10.02 -20.14
C CYS A 294 -1.84 -11.19 -20.72
N VAL A 295 -1.69 -12.27 -19.95
CA VAL A 295 -0.90 -13.46 -20.30
C VAL A 295 -1.80 -14.61 -20.67
#